data_4280f847877c00372ccc294e94bb44a8
#
_entry.id   4280f847877c00372ccc294e94bb44a8
#
_cell.length_a   1.000
_cell.length_b   1.000
_cell.length_c   1.000
_cell.angle_alpha   90.00
_cell.angle_beta   90.00
_cell.angle_gamma   90.00
#
_symmetry.space_group_name_H-M   'P 1'
#
loop_
_entity.id
_entity.type
_entity.pdbx_description
1 polymer ?
#
loop_
_entity_poly.entity_id
_entity_poly.type
_entity_poly.pdbx_seq_one_letter_code
_entity_poly.pdbx_strand_id
1 'polypeptide(L)'
;LAPLGDFWQRMCRWHRSPDESSLPRRILTAAHLYASQWEFNLIKPLNSPFDEEMDDIGQSFVDRLDSFSDLSGLDQMRQQGTALIRLANLCGQLRFQIRWTQAPRIPATSVLGHMFIVASFAYFFSLSVNACPARANNNFFCGLFHDLPEVLTRDIISPVKQSISDLPKIIKEYEDKELERRVYGPLRAEGFTSLVERIEYYLGAAVGSEFQECVRENGIVRAVEGFQAL
;
A
#
# COMPACT_ATOMS: atom_id res chain seq x y z
N LEU A 1 26.12 5.28 8.90
CA LEU A 1 25.01 6.13 8.41
C LEU A 1 25.33 6.83 7.09
N ALA A 2 26.62 6.85 6.65
CA ALA A 2 27.03 7.41 5.36
C ALA A 2 26.28 6.82 4.14
N PRO A 3 25.90 5.51 4.10
CA PRO A 3 25.20 4.95 2.96
C PRO A 3 23.79 5.49 2.69
N LEU A 4 23.17 6.16 3.65
CA LEU A 4 21.81 6.68 3.53
C LEU A 4 21.74 8.18 3.18
N GLY A 5 22.87 8.80 2.81
CA GLY A 5 22.95 10.21 2.46
C GLY A 5 22.41 11.12 3.59
N ASP A 6 21.55 12.06 3.24
CA ASP A 6 20.93 13.01 4.17
C ASP A 6 19.62 12.51 4.83
N PHE A 7 19.23 11.25 4.59
CA PHE A 7 17.97 10.69 5.10
C PHE A 7 17.80 10.90 6.61
N TRP A 8 18.85 10.63 7.39
CA TRP A 8 18.80 10.79 8.84
C TRP A 8 18.56 12.23 9.27
N GLN A 9 19.23 13.19 8.61
CA GLN A 9 19.04 14.61 8.89
C GLN A 9 17.62 15.06 8.53
N ARG A 10 17.07 14.62 7.40
CA ARG A 10 15.69 14.90 7.00
C ARG A 10 14.69 14.30 7.99
N MET A 11 14.90 13.07 8.41
CA MET A 11 14.07 12.39 9.41
C MET A 11 14.11 13.12 10.76
N CYS A 12 15.30 13.51 11.24
CA CYS A 12 15.43 14.31 12.47
C CYS A 12 14.72 15.66 12.35
N ARG A 13 14.82 16.34 11.22
CA ARG A 13 14.12 17.60 10.96
C ARG A 13 12.61 17.40 10.96
N TRP A 14 12.12 16.37 10.31
CA TRP A 14 10.70 16.00 10.30
C TRP A 14 10.13 15.88 11.73
N HIS A 15 10.88 15.27 12.63
CA HIS A 15 10.42 15.07 14.02
C HIS A 15 10.65 16.27 14.94
N ARG A 16 11.72 17.03 14.75
CA ARG A 16 12.08 18.14 15.66
C ARG A 16 11.40 19.46 15.34
N SER A 17 11.10 19.68 14.07
CA SER A 17 10.50 20.93 13.59
C SER A 17 9.36 20.59 12.63
N PRO A 18 8.25 20.04 13.14
CA PRO A 18 7.13 19.67 12.31
C PRO A 18 6.47 20.92 11.71
N ASP A 19 6.39 20.97 10.39
CA ASP A 19 5.50 21.90 9.69
C ASP A 19 4.16 21.21 9.48
N GLU A 20 3.23 21.44 10.41
CA GLU A 20 1.89 20.81 10.39
C GLU A 20 1.05 21.27 9.18
N SER A 21 1.39 22.40 8.56
CA SER A 21 0.69 22.93 7.38
C SER A 21 1.17 22.30 6.07
N SER A 22 2.35 21.64 6.07
CA SER A 22 2.89 21.04 4.86
C SER A 22 2.01 19.91 4.35
N LEU A 23 1.80 19.84 3.04
CA LEU A 23 0.96 18.82 2.40
C LEU A 23 1.37 17.38 2.78
N PRO A 24 2.68 16.99 2.78
CA PRO A 24 3.07 15.66 3.22
C PRO A 24 2.69 15.33 4.67
N ARG A 25 2.80 16.32 5.58
CA ARG A 25 2.40 16.13 6.98
C ARG A 25 0.89 15.98 7.10
N ARG A 26 0.12 16.82 6.42
CA ARG A 26 -1.34 16.74 6.41
C ARG A 26 -1.83 15.40 5.86
N ILE A 27 -1.27 14.92 4.74
CA ILE A 27 -1.59 13.61 4.17
C ILE A 27 -1.31 12.50 5.18
N LEU A 28 -0.13 12.49 5.80
CA LEU A 28 0.23 11.45 6.77
C LEU A 28 -0.69 11.48 8.00
N THR A 29 -1.03 12.68 8.51
CA THR A 29 -1.95 12.84 9.65
C THR A 29 -3.35 12.35 9.30
N ALA A 30 -3.90 12.74 8.15
CA ALA A 30 -5.20 12.28 7.69
C ALA A 30 -5.23 10.76 7.46
N ALA A 31 -4.17 10.19 6.86
CA ALA A 31 -4.06 8.75 6.65
C ALA A 31 -4.01 7.98 7.98
N HIS A 32 -3.26 8.49 8.97
CA HIS A 32 -3.20 7.90 10.31
C HIS A 32 -4.57 7.95 11.01
N LEU A 33 -5.25 9.10 10.97
CA LEU A 33 -6.60 9.25 11.53
C LEU A 33 -7.60 8.31 10.86
N TYR A 34 -7.56 8.22 9.53
CA TYR A 34 -8.42 7.32 8.76
C TYR A 34 -8.18 5.85 9.14
N ALA A 35 -6.92 5.43 9.22
CA ALA A 35 -6.57 4.07 9.61
C ALA A 35 -7.03 3.77 11.05
N SER A 36 -6.86 4.71 11.98
CA SER A 36 -7.33 4.57 13.37
C SER A 36 -8.86 4.50 13.46
N GLN A 37 -9.57 5.34 12.70
CA GLN A 37 -11.03 5.26 12.60
C GLN A 37 -11.50 3.92 12.02
N TRP A 38 -10.81 3.44 10.98
CA TRP A 38 -11.11 2.14 10.38
C TRP A 38 -10.94 1.00 11.40
N GLU A 39 -9.87 1.01 12.19
CA GLU A 39 -9.66 0.04 13.28
C GLU A 39 -10.73 0.16 14.36
N PHE A 40 -11.03 1.38 14.78
CA PHE A 40 -12.07 1.66 15.77
C PHE A 40 -13.43 1.10 15.33
N ASN A 41 -13.81 1.30 14.06
CA ASN A 41 -15.07 0.78 13.52
C ASN A 41 -15.15 -0.75 13.52
N LEU A 42 -14.03 -1.46 13.54
CA LEU A 42 -14.01 -2.92 13.67
C LEU A 42 -14.22 -3.38 15.12
N ILE A 43 -13.73 -2.61 16.10
CA ILE A 43 -13.81 -2.98 17.51
C ILE A 43 -15.06 -2.44 18.20
N LYS A 44 -15.61 -1.31 17.73
CA LYS A 44 -16.81 -0.68 18.32
C LYS A 44 -17.99 -1.65 18.48
N PRO A 45 -18.36 -2.48 17.48
CA PRO A 45 -19.47 -3.42 17.61
C PRO A 45 -19.24 -4.54 18.63
N LEU A 46 -18.00 -4.74 19.09
CA LEU A 46 -17.62 -5.76 20.09
C LEU A 46 -17.72 -5.22 21.53
N ASN A 47 -17.97 -3.92 21.68
CA ASN A 47 -18.09 -3.25 22.96
C ASN A 47 -19.59 -3.00 23.29
N SER A 48 -19.85 -2.54 24.50
CA SER A 48 -21.21 -2.23 24.93
C SER A 48 -21.85 -1.15 24.05
N PRO A 49 -23.06 -1.35 23.51
CA PRO A 49 -23.75 -0.33 22.73
C PRO A 49 -24.19 0.88 23.58
N PHE A 50 -24.06 0.82 24.90
CA PHE A 50 -24.38 1.90 25.84
C PHE A 50 -23.12 2.60 26.37
N ASP A 51 -21.99 2.42 25.71
CA ASP A 51 -20.74 3.04 26.12
C ASP A 51 -20.63 4.41 25.44
N GLU A 52 -20.97 5.47 26.20
CA GLU A 52 -20.91 6.86 25.72
C GLU A 52 -19.49 7.26 25.30
N GLU A 53 -18.44 6.73 25.95
CA GLU A 53 -17.05 6.99 25.59
C GLU A 53 -16.74 6.49 24.17
N MET A 54 -17.30 5.35 23.76
CA MET A 54 -17.17 4.84 22.40
C MET A 54 -17.82 5.74 21.35
N ASP A 55 -18.93 6.38 21.69
CA ASP A 55 -19.58 7.34 20.79
C ASP A 55 -18.75 8.63 20.67
N ASP A 56 -18.25 9.15 21.77
CA ASP A 56 -17.38 10.34 21.80
C ASP A 56 -16.09 10.12 21.02
N ILE A 57 -15.43 8.97 21.18
CA ILE A 57 -14.25 8.60 20.40
C ILE A 57 -14.59 8.56 18.90
N GLY A 58 -15.69 7.90 18.54
CA GLY A 58 -16.16 7.83 17.16
C GLY A 58 -16.38 9.21 16.53
N GLN A 59 -17.06 10.11 17.27
CA GLN A 59 -17.29 11.48 16.83
C GLN A 59 -15.99 12.27 16.69
N SER A 60 -15.06 12.12 17.65
CA SER A 60 -13.74 12.75 17.56
C SER A 60 -12.97 12.41 16.30
N PHE A 61 -13.06 11.17 15.80
CA PHE A 61 -12.46 10.81 14.49
C PHE A 61 -13.13 11.56 13.34
N VAL A 62 -14.45 11.67 13.33
CA VAL A 62 -15.21 12.39 12.31
C VAL A 62 -14.77 13.85 12.26
N ASP A 63 -14.83 14.55 13.40
CA ASP A 63 -14.52 15.97 13.52
C ASP A 63 -13.08 16.29 13.10
N ARG A 64 -12.15 15.43 13.50
CA ARG A 64 -10.73 15.60 13.11
C ARG A 64 -10.48 15.34 11.64
N LEU A 65 -11.14 14.37 11.03
CA LEU A 65 -11.01 14.11 9.59
C LEU A 65 -11.67 15.19 8.75
N ASP A 66 -12.72 15.84 9.24
CA ASP A 66 -13.38 16.97 8.55
C ASP A 66 -12.41 18.15 8.33
N SER A 67 -11.43 18.34 9.20
CA SER A 67 -10.38 19.35 9.02
C SER A 67 -9.44 19.10 7.84
N PHE A 68 -9.52 17.95 7.19
CA PHE A 68 -8.75 17.53 6.03
C PHE A 68 -9.61 17.31 4.77
N SER A 69 -10.86 17.78 4.75
CA SER A 69 -11.81 17.60 3.64
C SER A 69 -11.33 18.18 2.31
N ASP A 70 -10.37 19.12 2.32
CA ASP A 70 -9.71 19.65 1.13
C ASP A 70 -8.70 18.68 0.49
N LEU A 71 -8.32 17.58 1.19
CA LEU A 71 -7.46 16.56 0.61
C LEU A 71 -8.24 15.71 -0.39
N SER A 72 -7.79 15.75 -1.64
CA SER A 72 -8.42 15.00 -2.73
C SER A 72 -8.56 13.52 -2.42
N GLY A 73 -9.76 12.98 -2.57
CA GLY A 73 -10.08 11.56 -2.36
C GLY A 73 -10.48 11.19 -0.93
N LEU A 74 -10.26 12.05 0.07
CA LEU A 74 -10.60 11.72 1.45
C LEU A 74 -12.12 11.55 1.64
N ASP A 75 -12.93 12.44 1.06
CA ASP A 75 -14.38 12.33 1.16
C ASP A 75 -14.91 11.05 0.51
N GLN A 76 -14.34 10.66 -0.64
CA GLN A 76 -14.70 9.41 -1.31
C GLN A 76 -14.27 8.18 -0.49
N MET A 77 -13.16 8.25 0.24
CA MET A 77 -12.72 7.18 1.17
C MET A 77 -13.65 7.05 2.39
N ARG A 78 -14.36 8.09 2.76
CA ARG A 78 -15.31 8.12 3.89
C ARG A 78 -16.75 7.78 3.46
N GLN A 79 -17.08 7.98 2.20
CA GLN A 79 -18.41 7.74 1.67
C GLN A 79 -18.64 6.25 1.38
N GLN A 80 -19.67 5.67 2.00
CA GLN A 80 -20.02 4.26 1.76
C GLN A 80 -20.36 3.99 0.29
N GLY A 81 -19.94 2.84 -0.20
CA GLY A 81 -20.23 2.38 -1.55
C GLY A 81 -19.26 2.85 -2.63
N THR A 82 -18.33 3.77 -2.35
CA THR A 82 -17.32 4.22 -3.32
C THR A 82 -16.27 3.13 -3.59
N ALA A 83 -15.60 3.21 -4.74
CA ALA A 83 -14.52 2.31 -5.08
C ALA A 83 -13.29 2.52 -4.18
N LEU A 84 -13.03 3.75 -3.75
CA LEU A 84 -11.91 4.06 -2.84
C LEU A 84 -12.09 3.44 -1.46
N ILE A 85 -13.27 3.51 -0.84
CA ILE A 85 -13.49 2.84 0.46
C ILE A 85 -13.39 1.32 0.33
N ARG A 86 -13.83 0.75 -0.81
CA ARG A 86 -13.67 -0.69 -1.07
C ARG A 86 -12.20 -1.08 -1.19
N LEU A 87 -11.39 -0.29 -1.91
CA LEU A 87 -9.94 -0.50 -1.97
C LEU A 87 -9.29 -0.40 -0.59
N ALA A 88 -9.61 0.65 0.19
CA ALA A 88 -9.09 0.83 1.54
C ALA A 88 -9.45 -0.35 2.45
N ASN A 89 -10.69 -0.85 2.38
CA ASN A 89 -11.13 -2.03 3.12
C ASN A 89 -10.37 -3.30 2.70
N LEU A 90 -10.09 -3.50 1.42
CA LEU A 90 -9.27 -4.62 0.95
C LEU A 90 -7.84 -4.53 1.49
N CYS A 91 -7.21 -3.36 1.40
CA CYS A 91 -5.88 -3.14 1.98
C CYS A 91 -5.88 -3.39 3.50
N GLY A 92 -6.90 -2.92 4.21
CA GLY A 92 -7.07 -3.16 5.64
C GLY A 92 -7.15 -4.65 6.01
N GLN A 93 -7.76 -5.48 5.16
CA GLN A 93 -7.88 -6.93 5.40
C GLN A 93 -6.52 -7.64 5.38
N LEU A 94 -5.51 -7.13 4.67
CA LEU A 94 -4.17 -7.71 4.63
C LEU A 94 -3.47 -7.71 6.00
N ARG A 95 -3.90 -6.87 6.95
CA ARG A 95 -3.38 -6.90 8.34
C ARG A 95 -3.79 -8.17 9.11
N PHE A 96 -4.91 -8.81 8.74
CA PHE A 96 -5.41 -10.03 9.37
C PHE A 96 -4.92 -11.30 8.70
N GLN A 97 -4.35 -11.20 7.51
CA GLN A 97 -3.73 -12.34 6.83
C GLN A 97 -2.33 -12.56 7.39
N ILE A 98 -2.14 -13.71 8.04
CA ILE A 98 -0.86 -14.11 8.64
C ILE A 98 -0.07 -14.92 7.62
N ARG A 99 1.18 -14.55 7.41
CA ARG A 99 2.11 -15.28 6.54
C ARG A 99 2.62 -16.55 7.21
N TRP A 100 2.89 -17.57 6.39
CA TRP A 100 3.48 -18.82 6.87
C TRP A 100 2.66 -19.52 7.95
N THR A 101 1.35 -19.57 7.79
CA THR A 101 0.44 -20.19 8.77
C THR A 101 0.74 -21.66 9.07
N GLN A 102 1.46 -22.33 8.17
CA GLN A 102 1.90 -23.72 8.34
C GLN A 102 3.16 -23.88 9.20
N ALA A 103 3.89 -22.80 9.46
CA ALA A 103 5.11 -22.82 10.27
C ALA A 103 4.99 -21.81 11.41
N PRO A 104 5.04 -22.25 12.68
CA PRO A 104 4.96 -21.35 13.82
C PRO A 104 6.04 -20.26 13.73
N ARG A 105 5.63 -19.00 13.93
CA ARG A 105 6.50 -17.83 13.95
C ARG A 105 6.21 -16.96 15.16
N ILE A 106 7.26 -16.43 15.76
CA ILE A 106 7.15 -15.46 16.84
C ILE A 106 8.10 -14.29 16.50
N PRO A 107 7.56 -13.06 16.36
CA PRO A 107 6.14 -12.72 16.31
C PRO A 107 5.47 -13.13 15.00
N ALA A 108 4.14 -13.23 15.01
CA ALA A 108 3.36 -13.42 13.79
C ALA A 108 3.52 -12.21 12.86
N THR A 109 3.70 -12.46 11.57
CA THR A 109 3.86 -11.42 10.55
C THR A 109 2.64 -11.38 9.63
N SER A 110 1.93 -10.25 9.59
CA SER A 110 0.83 -10.05 8.64
C SER A 110 1.36 -9.77 7.23
N VAL A 111 0.54 -10.04 6.22
CA VAL A 111 0.85 -9.67 4.83
C VAL A 111 1.11 -8.17 4.72
N LEU A 112 0.25 -7.32 5.28
CA LEU A 112 0.44 -5.86 5.28
C LEU A 112 1.76 -5.43 5.93
N GLY A 113 2.11 -6.03 7.07
CA GLY A 113 3.37 -5.75 7.76
C GLY A 113 4.58 -6.16 6.92
N HIS A 114 4.51 -7.32 6.25
CA HIS A 114 5.54 -7.75 5.30
C HIS A 114 5.70 -6.76 4.14
N MET A 115 4.62 -6.38 3.49
CA MET A 115 4.64 -5.41 2.37
C MET A 115 5.33 -4.11 2.78
N PHE A 116 5.02 -3.59 3.98
CA PHE A 116 5.65 -2.37 4.48
C PHE A 116 7.16 -2.53 4.77
N ILE A 117 7.57 -3.68 5.32
CA ILE A 117 9.00 -3.97 5.55
C ILE A 117 9.74 -4.06 4.21
N VAL A 118 9.18 -4.77 3.21
CA VAL A 118 9.77 -4.87 1.86
C VAL A 118 9.90 -3.48 1.23
N ALA A 119 8.85 -2.66 1.29
CA ALA A 119 8.86 -1.28 0.79
C ALA A 119 9.96 -0.44 1.45
N SER A 120 10.09 -0.54 2.78
CA SER A 120 11.09 0.18 3.55
C SER A 120 12.52 -0.23 3.17
N PHE A 121 12.79 -1.52 3.05
CA PHE A 121 14.10 -2.02 2.60
C PHE A 121 14.40 -1.62 1.16
N ALA A 122 13.43 -1.73 0.25
CA ALA A 122 13.59 -1.31 -1.14
C ALA A 122 13.97 0.17 -1.25
N TYR A 123 13.33 1.02 -0.42
CA TYR A 123 13.69 2.44 -0.33
C TYR A 123 15.11 2.64 0.22
N PHE A 124 15.47 2.01 1.34
CA PHE A 124 16.80 2.16 1.94
C PHE A 124 17.92 1.62 1.04
N PHE A 125 17.70 0.50 0.36
CA PHE A 125 18.66 -0.01 -0.62
C PHE A 125 18.83 0.97 -1.80
N SER A 126 17.75 1.59 -2.26
CA SER A 126 17.83 2.64 -3.29
C SER A 126 18.70 3.81 -2.84
N LEU A 127 18.54 4.28 -1.60
CA LEU A 127 19.40 5.32 -1.04
C LEU A 127 20.87 4.87 -0.95
N SER A 128 21.13 3.61 -0.57
CA SER A 128 22.50 3.11 -0.38
C SER A 128 23.30 3.04 -1.68
N VAL A 129 22.61 2.92 -2.82
CA VAL A 129 23.23 2.94 -4.16
C VAL A 129 23.09 4.30 -4.87
N ASN A 130 22.71 5.33 -4.14
CA ASN A 130 22.48 6.69 -4.67
C ASN A 130 21.50 6.71 -5.86
N ALA A 131 20.46 5.89 -5.81
CA ALA A 131 19.39 5.93 -6.81
C ALA A 131 18.71 7.30 -6.83
N CYS A 132 18.24 7.73 -8.00
CA CYS A 132 17.48 8.97 -8.11
C CYS A 132 16.16 8.91 -7.28
N PRO A 133 15.59 10.07 -6.91
CA PRO A 133 14.34 10.11 -6.11
C PRO A 133 13.18 9.34 -6.74
N ALA A 134 13.04 9.39 -8.06
CA ALA A 134 11.99 8.66 -8.77
C ALA A 134 12.15 7.13 -8.59
N ARG A 135 13.39 6.63 -8.72
CA ARG A 135 13.70 5.21 -8.49
C ARG A 135 13.39 4.80 -7.05
N ALA A 136 13.84 5.56 -6.07
CA ALA A 136 13.59 5.26 -4.66
C ALA A 136 12.09 5.23 -4.35
N ASN A 137 11.32 6.17 -4.90
CA ASN A 137 9.88 6.22 -4.80
C ASN A 137 9.20 5.00 -5.45
N ASN A 138 9.56 4.66 -6.67
CA ASN A 138 8.99 3.52 -7.39
C ASN A 138 9.30 2.20 -6.69
N ASN A 139 10.53 2.00 -6.22
CA ASN A 139 10.93 0.80 -5.48
C ASN A 139 10.15 0.67 -4.16
N PHE A 140 9.88 1.80 -3.47
CA PHE A 140 9.02 1.79 -2.29
C PHE A 140 7.62 1.31 -2.62
N PHE A 141 6.97 1.89 -3.63
CA PHE A 141 5.60 1.53 -3.97
C PHE A 141 5.50 0.13 -4.62
N CYS A 142 6.48 -0.31 -5.41
CA CYS A 142 6.53 -1.70 -5.88
C CYS A 142 6.60 -2.66 -4.68
N GLY A 143 7.45 -2.38 -3.68
CA GLY A 143 7.51 -3.17 -2.45
C GLY A 143 6.23 -3.08 -1.62
N LEU A 144 5.51 -1.95 -1.65
CA LEU A 144 4.27 -1.77 -0.90
C LEU A 144 3.09 -2.50 -1.55
N PHE A 145 3.07 -2.66 -2.87
CA PHE A 145 1.92 -3.24 -3.57
C PHE A 145 2.13 -4.69 -4.03
N HIS A 146 3.37 -5.25 -3.96
CA HIS A 146 3.70 -6.53 -4.60
C HIS A 146 2.79 -7.71 -4.21
N ASP A 147 2.33 -7.77 -2.98
CA ASP A 147 1.42 -8.80 -2.45
C ASP A 147 -0.04 -8.32 -2.32
N LEU A 148 -0.41 -7.16 -2.91
CA LEU A 148 -1.80 -6.69 -2.89
C LEU A 148 -2.79 -7.74 -3.45
N PRO A 149 -2.48 -8.49 -4.51
CA PRO A 149 -3.36 -9.54 -5.03
C PRO A 149 -3.68 -10.63 -4.01
N GLU A 150 -2.82 -10.87 -3.01
CA GLU A 150 -3.03 -11.90 -1.98
C GLU A 150 -4.27 -11.63 -1.11
N VAL A 151 -4.81 -10.40 -1.10
CA VAL A 151 -6.10 -10.13 -0.46
C VAL A 151 -7.24 -10.95 -1.07
N LEU A 152 -7.08 -11.38 -2.32
CA LEU A 152 -8.10 -12.11 -3.10
C LEU A 152 -7.94 -13.62 -3.00
N THR A 153 -6.71 -14.13 -2.86
CA THR A 153 -6.37 -15.57 -2.88
C THR A 153 -5.85 -16.08 -1.55
N ARG A 154 -5.53 -15.20 -0.61
CA ARG A 154 -4.72 -15.42 0.59
C ARG A 154 -3.26 -15.77 0.26
N ASP A 155 -2.39 -15.73 1.28
CA ASP A 155 -0.97 -16.11 1.14
C ASP A 155 -0.84 -17.61 0.86
N ILE A 156 -0.54 -17.96 -0.39
CA ILE A 156 -0.22 -19.33 -0.80
C ILE A 156 1.30 -19.45 -0.85
N ILE A 157 1.85 -20.27 0.03
CA ILE A 157 3.30 -20.42 0.17
C ILE A 157 3.96 -20.95 -1.11
N SER A 158 5.17 -20.46 -1.40
CA SER A 158 5.93 -20.78 -2.60
C SER A 158 6.09 -22.30 -2.88
N PRO A 159 6.34 -23.19 -1.90
CA PRO A 159 6.40 -24.62 -2.15
C PRO A 159 5.09 -25.19 -2.72
N VAL A 160 3.93 -24.68 -2.29
CA VAL A 160 2.63 -25.11 -2.84
C VAL A 160 2.45 -24.57 -4.25
N LYS A 161 2.78 -23.28 -4.48
CA LYS A 161 2.75 -22.69 -5.84
C LYS A 161 3.62 -23.46 -6.82
N GLN A 162 4.75 -24.01 -6.38
CA GLN A 162 5.71 -24.75 -7.22
C GLN A 162 5.40 -26.25 -7.35
N SER A 163 4.48 -26.80 -6.57
CA SER A 163 4.16 -28.24 -6.58
C SER A 163 3.45 -28.69 -7.85
N ILE A 164 2.81 -27.78 -8.56
CA ILE A 164 2.11 -28.03 -9.84
C ILE A 164 2.56 -26.97 -10.82
N SER A 165 3.03 -27.37 -12.00
CA SER A 165 3.63 -26.47 -13.01
C SER A 165 2.72 -25.32 -13.45
N ASP A 166 1.44 -25.56 -13.58
CA ASP A 166 0.46 -24.57 -14.08
C ASP A 166 -0.20 -23.74 -12.98
N LEU A 167 -0.03 -24.12 -11.70
CA LEU A 167 -0.69 -23.47 -10.58
C LEU A 167 -0.36 -21.98 -10.45
N PRO A 168 0.90 -21.51 -10.58
CA PRO A 168 1.23 -20.09 -10.54
C PRO A 168 0.49 -19.29 -11.62
N LYS A 169 0.35 -19.85 -12.81
CA LYS A 169 -0.36 -19.20 -13.93
C LYS A 169 -1.86 -19.08 -13.64
N ILE A 170 -2.48 -20.16 -13.17
CA ILE A 170 -3.90 -20.17 -12.81
C ILE A 170 -4.19 -19.18 -11.69
N ILE A 171 -3.35 -19.13 -10.64
CA ILE A 171 -3.49 -18.18 -9.54
C ILE A 171 -3.41 -16.75 -10.08
N LYS A 172 -2.41 -16.44 -10.91
CA LYS A 172 -2.24 -15.12 -11.47
C LYS A 172 -3.41 -14.70 -12.37
N GLU A 173 -3.89 -15.57 -13.23
CA GLU A 173 -5.06 -15.29 -14.08
C GLU A 173 -6.32 -15.01 -13.23
N TYR A 174 -6.49 -15.72 -12.13
CA TYR A 174 -7.57 -15.48 -11.18
C TYR A 174 -7.42 -14.15 -10.47
N GLU A 175 -6.21 -13.83 -9.97
CA GLU A 175 -5.89 -12.57 -9.30
C GLU A 175 -6.11 -11.37 -10.23
N ASP A 176 -5.62 -11.43 -11.46
CA ASP A 176 -5.78 -10.37 -12.46
C ASP A 176 -7.27 -10.13 -12.77
N LYS A 177 -8.07 -11.21 -12.94
CA LYS A 177 -9.51 -11.12 -13.17
C LYS A 177 -10.26 -10.52 -11.98
N GLU A 178 -9.91 -10.93 -10.77
CA GLU A 178 -10.56 -10.42 -9.55
C GLU A 178 -10.14 -8.98 -9.23
N LEU A 179 -8.87 -8.60 -9.49
CA LEU A 179 -8.43 -7.21 -9.39
C LEU A 179 -9.22 -6.31 -10.36
N GLU A 180 -9.37 -6.74 -11.63
CA GLU A 180 -10.18 -5.99 -12.59
C GLU A 180 -11.61 -5.82 -12.11
N ARG A 181 -12.25 -6.92 -11.67
CA ARG A 181 -13.65 -6.91 -11.27
C ARG A 181 -13.90 -6.10 -9.98
N ARG A 182 -13.02 -6.22 -8.98
CA ARG A 182 -13.26 -5.70 -7.62
C ARG A 182 -12.59 -4.37 -7.35
N VAL A 183 -11.52 -4.04 -8.09
CA VAL A 183 -10.67 -2.88 -7.84
C VAL A 183 -10.62 -1.97 -9.06
N TYR A 184 -10.06 -2.43 -10.17
CA TYR A 184 -9.73 -1.57 -11.30
C TYR A 184 -10.97 -1.04 -12.04
N GLY A 185 -11.89 -1.93 -12.41
CA GLY A 185 -13.13 -1.54 -13.09
C GLY A 185 -13.94 -0.51 -12.29
N PRO A 186 -14.24 -0.75 -11.00
CA PRO A 186 -14.93 0.23 -10.16
C PRO A 186 -14.18 1.56 -10.02
N LEU A 187 -12.86 1.55 -9.83
CA LEU A 187 -12.07 2.78 -9.74
C LEU A 187 -12.07 3.58 -11.03
N ARG A 188 -11.93 2.91 -12.19
CA ARG A 188 -12.02 3.59 -13.50
C ARG A 188 -13.41 4.19 -13.73
N ALA A 189 -14.46 3.48 -13.33
CA ALA A 189 -15.84 3.96 -13.45
C ALA A 189 -16.12 5.22 -12.61
N GLU A 190 -15.41 5.38 -11.49
CA GLU A 190 -15.47 6.59 -10.63
C GLU A 190 -14.43 7.66 -10.99
N GLY A 191 -13.69 7.52 -12.11
CA GLY A 191 -12.76 8.52 -12.62
C GLY A 191 -11.32 8.40 -12.07
N PHE A 192 -10.99 7.35 -11.32
CA PHE A 192 -9.65 7.13 -10.74
C PHE A 192 -8.72 6.33 -11.67
N THR A 193 -8.80 6.56 -12.98
CA THR A 193 -7.98 5.84 -13.99
C THR A 193 -6.50 5.97 -13.73
N SER A 194 -6.00 7.16 -13.40
CA SER A 194 -4.57 7.37 -13.10
C SER A 194 -4.09 6.63 -11.85
N LEU A 195 -4.95 6.42 -10.88
CA LEU A 195 -4.62 5.58 -9.70
C LEU A 195 -4.48 4.12 -10.11
N VAL A 196 -5.40 3.62 -10.94
CA VAL A 196 -5.34 2.24 -11.45
C VAL A 196 -4.07 2.02 -12.26
N GLU A 197 -3.74 2.90 -13.20
CA GLU A 197 -2.50 2.83 -14.00
C GLU A 197 -1.25 2.77 -13.11
N ARG A 198 -1.21 3.53 -12.02
CA ARG A 198 -0.11 3.49 -11.06
C ARG A 198 -0.04 2.17 -10.30
N ILE A 199 -1.17 1.63 -9.85
CA ILE A 199 -1.20 0.34 -9.15
C ILE A 199 -0.75 -0.78 -10.11
N GLU A 200 -1.26 -0.79 -11.35
CA GLU A 200 -0.87 -1.75 -12.39
C GLU A 200 0.65 -1.66 -12.69
N TYR A 201 1.19 -0.44 -12.75
CA TYR A 201 2.62 -0.21 -12.93
C TYR A 201 3.44 -0.81 -11.77
N TYR A 202 3.05 -0.56 -10.51
CA TYR A 202 3.76 -1.07 -9.33
C TYR A 202 3.64 -2.59 -9.18
N LEU A 203 2.55 -3.20 -9.65
CA LEU A 203 2.39 -4.65 -9.70
C LEU A 203 3.11 -5.31 -10.89
N GLY A 204 3.70 -4.53 -11.79
CA GLY A 204 4.32 -5.03 -13.01
C GLY A 204 3.32 -5.60 -14.03
N ALA A 205 2.04 -5.28 -13.88
CA ALA A 205 0.97 -5.75 -14.77
C ALA A 205 0.83 -4.88 -16.04
N ALA A 206 1.21 -3.59 -15.95
CA ALA A 206 1.12 -2.69 -17.09
C ALA A 206 2.11 -3.06 -18.19
N VAL A 207 1.63 -3.08 -19.43
CA VAL A 207 2.49 -3.24 -20.61
C VAL A 207 3.40 -2.02 -20.72
N GLY A 208 4.72 -2.23 -20.77
CA GLY A 208 5.70 -1.14 -20.77
C GLY A 208 6.05 -0.64 -19.38
N SER A 209 5.62 -1.32 -18.31
CA SER A 209 6.18 -1.07 -16.99
C SER A 209 7.68 -1.33 -17.02
N GLU A 210 8.44 -0.54 -16.28
CA GLU A 210 9.90 -0.67 -16.20
C GLU A 210 10.33 -2.10 -15.89
N PHE A 211 9.61 -2.78 -14.99
CA PHE A 211 9.91 -4.16 -14.65
C PHE A 211 9.80 -5.11 -15.85
N GLN A 212 8.81 -4.92 -16.71
CA GLN A 212 8.64 -5.73 -17.92
C GLN A 212 9.64 -5.36 -19.02
N GLU A 213 9.97 -4.10 -19.15
CA GLU A 213 11.00 -3.64 -20.09
C GLU A 213 12.38 -4.17 -19.70
N CYS A 214 12.73 -4.14 -18.42
CA CYS A 214 13.95 -4.74 -17.89
C CYS A 214 14.08 -6.23 -18.25
N VAL A 215 13.00 -6.99 -18.10
CA VAL A 215 13.00 -8.43 -18.40
C VAL A 215 13.09 -8.70 -19.90
N ARG A 216 12.45 -7.87 -20.74
CA ARG A 216 12.43 -8.05 -22.19
C ARG A 216 13.77 -7.73 -22.87
N GLU A 217 14.47 -6.74 -22.39
CA GLU A 217 15.63 -6.20 -23.10
C GLU A 217 16.97 -6.63 -22.51
N ASN A 218 16.99 -7.57 -21.57
CA ASN A 218 18.19 -8.05 -20.86
C ASN A 218 19.06 -6.91 -20.26
N GLY A 219 18.42 -5.76 -19.95
CA GLY A 219 19.14 -4.56 -19.59
C GLY A 219 18.72 -3.96 -18.27
N ILE A 220 19.26 -4.49 -17.14
CA ILE A 220 19.28 -3.75 -15.86
C ILE A 220 19.78 -2.31 -16.05
N VAL A 221 20.73 -2.09 -16.97
CA VAL A 221 21.28 -0.76 -17.29
C VAL A 221 20.23 0.13 -17.95
N ARG A 222 19.42 -0.39 -18.86
CA ARG A 222 18.39 0.39 -19.57
C ARG A 222 17.21 0.75 -18.69
N ALA A 223 16.87 -0.10 -17.72
CA ALA A 223 15.90 0.22 -16.68
C ALA A 223 16.39 1.37 -15.79
N VAL A 224 17.67 1.39 -15.45
CA VAL A 224 18.28 2.49 -14.69
C VAL A 224 18.25 3.79 -15.48
N GLU A 225 18.53 3.74 -16.79
CA GLU A 225 18.47 4.90 -17.68
C GLU A 225 17.03 5.41 -17.89
N GLY A 226 16.06 4.52 -18.10
CA GLY A 226 14.65 4.87 -18.21
C GLY A 226 14.08 5.54 -16.96
N PHE A 227 14.51 5.10 -15.78
CA PHE A 227 14.14 5.71 -14.50
C PHE A 227 14.79 7.07 -14.24
N GLN A 228 15.91 7.35 -14.83
CA GLN A 228 16.56 8.67 -14.74
C GLN A 228 15.90 9.70 -15.66
N ALA A 229 15.17 9.25 -16.66
CA ALA A 229 14.47 10.10 -17.63
C ALA A 229 13.03 10.46 -17.22
N LEU A 230 12.47 9.82 -16.18
CA LEU A 230 11.17 10.14 -15.57
C LEU A 230 11.36 10.94 -14.29
#